data_e3e432d23a8e2f5975afd7cd50bb024d
#
_entry.id   e3e432d23a8e2f5975afd7cd50bb024d
#
_cell.length_a   1.000
_cell.length_b   1.000
_cell.length_c   1.000
_cell.angle_alpha   90.00
_cell.angle_beta   90.00
_cell.angle_gamma   90.00
#
_symmetry.space_group_name_H-M   'P 1'
#
loop_
_entity.id
_entity.type
_entity.pdbx_description
1 polymer ?
#
loop_
_entity_poly.entity_id
_entity_poly.type
_entity_poly.pdbx_seq_one_letter_code
_entity_poly.pdbx_strand_id
1 'polypeptide(L)'
;MGNKSKGLGSGRKLRNRRKSDKWHDFWYKRRMFNSKARSDPLGGSPMAKAIVLEKTQREAKQPNSGMRKCVITQLIKNGKKVTAFVPGYNAIKFINEHDEVIIEAIGGKQGRSKGDIPGIRW
;
A
#
# COMPACT_ATOMS: atom_id res chain seq x y z
N MET A 1 33.52 -24.73 -11.19
CA MET A 1 32.57 -24.74 -11.84
C MET A 1 31.76 -25.91 -11.90
N GLY A 2 30.91 -26.18 -11.77
CA GLY A 2 30.20 -27.05 -12.14
C GLY A 2 29.43 -28.03 -11.66
N ASN A 3 28.77 -27.86 -10.71
CA ASN A 3 27.86 -28.87 -10.19
C ASN A 3 26.52 -28.81 -10.93
N LYS A 4 26.58 -28.94 -12.26
CA LYS A 4 25.36 -28.97 -13.06
C LYS A 4 24.93 -30.43 -13.27
N SER A 5 23.65 -30.71 -13.13
CA SER A 5 23.10 -32.03 -13.40
C SER A 5 23.24 -32.36 -14.87
N LYS A 6 23.79 -33.57 -15.15
CA LYS A 6 23.96 -34.08 -16.52
C LYS A 6 23.34 -35.43 -16.73
N GLY A 7 22.68 -35.96 -15.70
CA GLY A 7 22.09 -37.26 -15.76
C GLY A 7 20.77 -37.34 -16.51
N LEU A 8 20.27 -38.56 -16.66
CA LEU A 8 18.96 -38.81 -17.22
C LEU A 8 17.91 -38.16 -16.32
N GLY A 9 16.96 -37.45 -16.89
CA GLY A 9 15.94 -36.74 -16.13
C GLY A 9 16.41 -35.46 -15.49
N SER A 10 17.57 -34.94 -15.84
CA SER A 10 18.10 -33.68 -15.28
C SER A 10 17.22 -32.49 -15.59
N GLY A 11 16.53 -32.48 -16.74
CA GLY A 11 15.58 -31.41 -17.08
C GLY A 11 14.42 -31.31 -16.10
N ARG A 12 13.88 -32.46 -15.67
CA ARG A 12 12.80 -32.49 -14.68
C ARG A 12 13.29 -31.94 -13.32
N LYS A 13 14.47 -32.36 -12.91
CA LYS A 13 15.06 -31.92 -11.65
C LYS A 13 15.29 -30.40 -11.65
N LEU A 14 15.82 -29.88 -12.75
CA LEU A 14 16.04 -28.42 -12.90
C LEU A 14 14.73 -27.65 -12.91
N ARG A 15 13.71 -28.21 -13.56
CA ARG A 15 12.37 -27.57 -13.56
C ARG A 15 11.81 -27.50 -12.14
N ASN A 16 11.89 -28.56 -11.38
CA ASN A 16 11.38 -28.62 -10.02
C ASN A 16 12.15 -27.66 -9.10
N ARG A 17 13.47 -27.61 -9.27
CA ARG A 17 14.30 -26.66 -8.51
C ARG A 17 13.94 -25.23 -8.83
N ARG A 18 13.72 -24.90 -10.10
CA ARG A 18 13.30 -23.55 -10.51
C ARG A 18 11.96 -23.19 -9.88
N LYS A 19 11.00 -24.10 -9.87
CA LYS A 19 9.71 -23.86 -9.22
C LYS A 19 9.87 -23.54 -7.74
N SER A 20 10.74 -24.29 -7.06
CA SER A 20 11.02 -24.06 -5.65
C SER A 20 11.73 -22.73 -5.42
N ASP A 21 12.74 -22.43 -6.24
CA ASP A 21 13.57 -21.24 -6.06
C ASP A 21 12.85 -19.94 -6.40
N LYS A 22 11.84 -19.97 -7.28
CA LYS A 22 11.05 -18.79 -7.59
C LYS A 22 10.41 -18.16 -6.35
N TRP A 23 10.07 -18.99 -5.38
CA TRP A 23 9.42 -18.50 -4.16
C TRP A 23 10.36 -17.70 -3.26
N HIS A 24 11.66 -17.68 -3.53
CA HIS A 24 12.60 -16.82 -2.84
C HIS A 24 12.60 -15.41 -3.40
N ASP A 25 12.05 -15.18 -4.59
CA ASP A 25 11.96 -13.89 -5.21
C ASP A 25 10.75 -13.12 -4.66
N PHE A 26 11.01 -11.96 -4.07
CA PHE A 26 9.98 -11.09 -3.51
C PHE A 26 8.93 -10.68 -4.56
N TRP A 27 9.38 -10.32 -5.76
CA TRP A 27 8.48 -9.87 -6.83
C TRP A 27 7.60 -11.00 -7.36
N TYR A 28 8.16 -12.21 -7.45
CA TYR A 28 7.39 -13.37 -7.86
C TYR A 28 6.27 -13.68 -6.87
N LYS A 29 6.57 -13.64 -5.57
CA LYS A 29 5.57 -13.85 -4.51
C LYS A 29 4.46 -12.83 -4.59
N ARG A 30 4.81 -11.56 -4.78
CA ARG A 30 3.81 -10.50 -4.89
C ARG A 30 2.85 -10.72 -6.05
N ARG A 31 3.38 -11.15 -7.20
CA ARG A 31 2.53 -11.41 -8.37
C ARG A 31 1.62 -12.61 -8.16
N MET A 32 2.16 -13.70 -7.62
CA MET A 32 1.38 -14.94 -7.45
C MET A 32 0.28 -14.81 -6.41
N PHE A 33 0.56 -14.09 -5.33
CA PHE A 33 -0.43 -13.89 -4.28
C PHE A 33 -1.33 -12.68 -4.52
N ASN A 34 -1.09 -11.92 -5.58
CA ASN A 34 -1.82 -10.68 -5.88
C ASN A 34 -1.84 -9.72 -4.70
N SER A 35 -0.72 -9.63 -3.98
CA SER A 35 -0.64 -8.82 -2.75
C SER A 35 -0.98 -7.37 -2.99
N LYS A 36 -0.55 -6.82 -4.12
CA LYS A 36 -0.82 -5.42 -4.45
C LYS A 36 -2.32 -5.18 -4.63
N ALA A 37 -3.00 -6.07 -5.36
CA ALA A 37 -4.44 -5.93 -5.58
C ALA A 37 -5.23 -6.11 -4.30
N ARG A 38 -4.80 -7.05 -3.42
CA ARG A 38 -5.47 -7.28 -2.14
C ARG A 38 -5.29 -6.14 -1.17
N SER A 39 -4.11 -5.51 -1.17
CA SER A 39 -3.80 -4.45 -0.22
C SER A 39 -4.16 -3.05 -0.72
N ASP A 40 -4.57 -2.91 -1.97
CA ASP A 40 -4.96 -1.63 -2.53
C ASP A 40 -6.43 -1.35 -2.22
N PRO A 41 -6.73 -0.41 -1.32
CA PRO A 41 -8.13 -0.08 -1.02
C PRO A 41 -8.86 0.56 -2.19
N LEU A 42 -8.13 1.20 -3.10
CA LEU A 42 -8.73 1.82 -4.28
C LEU A 42 -9.07 0.82 -5.38
N GLY A 43 -8.60 -0.43 -5.26
CA GLY A 43 -8.89 -1.47 -6.25
C GLY A 43 -8.34 -1.19 -7.63
N GLY A 44 -7.18 -0.53 -7.72
CA GLY A 44 -6.55 -0.19 -8.99
C GLY A 44 -6.99 1.15 -9.58
N SER A 45 -8.01 1.79 -9.02
CA SER A 45 -8.45 3.12 -9.46
C SER A 45 -7.45 4.19 -9.02
N PRO A 46 -7.30 5.31 -9.77
CA PRO A 46 -6.43 6.41 -9.33
C PRO A 46 -7.02 7.18 -8.15
N MET A 47 -8.33 7.25 -8.05
CA MET A 47 -9.04 7.98 -6.99
C MET A 47 -10.32 7.25 -6.61
N ALA A 48 -10.84 7.55 -5.42
CA ALA A 48 -12.13 7.03 -4.97
C ALA A 48 -12.79 8.00 -4.01
N LYS A 49 -14.12 7.99 -3.99
CA LYS A 49 -14.89 8.78 -3.05
C LYS A 49 -14.98 8.05 -1.70
N ALA A 50 -14.94 8.82 -0.64
CA ALA A 50 -15.00 8.30 0.72
C ALA A 50 -15.75 9.26 1.64
N ILE A 51 -16.23 8.73 2.76
CA ILE A 51 -16.89 9.51 3.80
C ILE A 51 -15.95 9.61 5.00
N VAL A 52 -15.78 10.81 5.53
CA VAL A 52 -14.94 11.04 6.71
C VAL A 52 -15.64 10.49 7.95
N LEU A 53 -14.98 9.59 8.67
CA LEU A 53 -15.51 9.03 9.91
C LEU A 53 -15.05 9.84 11.12
N GLU A 54 -13.77 10.19 11.20
CA GLU A 54 -13.24 11.01 12.28
C GLU A 54 -11.93 11.67 11.86
N LYS A 55 -11.55 12.72 12.60
CA LYS A 55 -10.27 13.41 12.40
C LYS A 55 -9.25 12.84 13.37
N THR A 56 -8.01 12.69 12.93
CA THR A 56 -6.96 12.14 13.77
C THR A 56 -5.63 12.83 13.50
N GLN A 57 -4.63 12.50 14.29
CA GLN A 57 -3.26 13.00 14.14
C GLN A 57 -2.29 11.84 14.25
N ARG A 58 -1.22 11.92 13.48
CA ARG A 58 -0.14 10.94 13.52
C ARG A 58 1.16 11.64 13.87
N GLU A 59 1.91 11.07 14.81
CA GLU A 59 3.22 11.59 15.15
C GLU A 59 4.21 11.29 14.02
N ALA A 60 5.05 12.28 13.69
CA ALA A 60 6.07 12.11 12.66
C ALA A 60 7.17 11.17 13.11
N LYS A 61 7.80 10.46 12.14
CA LYS A 61 8.93 9.58 12.42
C LYS A 61 10.16 10.38 12.83
N GLN A 62 11.04 9.75 13.62
CA GLN A 62 12.32 10.33 13.96
C GLN A 62 13.10 10.70 12.68
N PRO A 63 13.87 11.81 12.64
CA PRO A 63 14.14 12.72 13.76
C PRO A 63 13.09 13.82 13.98
N ASN A 64 11.98 13.79 13.24
CA ASN A 64 10.92 14.78 13.36
C ASN A 64 9.97 14.44 14.51
N SER A 65 9.30 15.45 15.06
CA SER A 65 8.40 15.26 16.21
C SER A 65 7.06 15.97 16.10
N GLY A 66 6.74 16.50 14.91
CA GLY A 66 5.45 17.18 14.70
C GLY A 66 4.27 16.23 14.63
N MET A 67 3.07 16.74 14.91
CA MET A 67 1.84 15.97 14.73
C MET A 67 1.26 16.23 13.34
N ARG A 68 1.08 15.18 12.56
CA ARG A 68 0.53 15.28 11.20
C ARG A 68 -0.97 15.04 11.23
N LYS A 69 -1.70 15.92 10.56
CA LYS A 69 -3.17 15.88 10.56
C LYS A 69 -3.66 14.91 9.50
N CYS A 70 -4.52 13.98 9.91
CA CYS A 70 -5.08 12.95 9.04
C CYS A 70 -6.56 12.78 9.34
N VAL A 71 -7.27 12.11 8.46
CA VAL A 71 -8.67 11.72 8.67
C VAL A 71 -8.83 10.23 8.44
N ILE A 72 -9.67 9.60 9.24
CA ILE A 72 -10.05 8.22 9.03
C ILE A 72 -11.31 8.24 8.18
N THR A 73 -11.24 7.59 7.01
CA THR A 73 -12.32 7.58 6.04
C THR A 73 -12.72 6.16 5.68
N GLN A 74 -13.93 6.01 5.14
CA GLN A 74 -14.41 4.74 4.63
C GLN A 74 -14.81 4.92 3.17
N LEU A 75 -14.25 4.08 2.30
CA LEU A 75 -14.55 4.14 0.87
C LEU A 75 -15.99 3.72 0.60
N ILE A 76 -16.66 4.46 -0.27
CA ILE A 76 -18.05 4.17 -0.62
C ILE A 76 -18.17 2.90 -1.44
N LYS A 77 -17.24 2.69 -2.38
CA LYS A 77 -17.35 1.58 -3.34
C LYS A 77 -17.13 0.19 -2.76
N ASN A 78 -16.35 0.07 -1.68
CA ASN A 78 -16.02 -1.25 -1.13
C ASN A 78 -16.03 -1.31 0.40
N GLY A 79 -16.36 -0.21 1.06
CA GLY A 79 -16.46 -0.16 2.52
C GLY A 79 -15.16 -0.26 3.30
N LYS A 80 -14.01 -0.23 2.62
CA LYS A 80 -12.70 -0.32 3.31
C LYS A 80 -12.36 0.99 3.99
N LYS A 81 -11.78 0.90 5.20
CA LYS A 81 -11.33 2.08 5.94
C LYS A 81 -9.91 2.46 5.54
N VAL A 82 -9.68 3.74 5.33
CA VAL A 82 -8.39 4.29 4.93
C VAL A 82 -8.10 5.53 5.75
N THR A 83 -6.88 5.64 6.29
CA THR A 83 -6.42 6.87 6.93
C THR A 83 -5.72 7.71 5.87
N ALA A 84 -6.24 8.92 5.64
CA ALA A 84 -5.74 9.81 4.60
C ALA A 84 -5.11 11.06 5.20
N PHE A 85 -4.03 11.53 4.57
CA PHE A 85 -3.35 12.77 4.95
C PHE A 85 -4.13 13.99 4.47
N VAL A 86 -4.24 15.01 5.34
CA VAL A 86 -4.88 16.27 5.01
C VAL A 86 -3.78 17.31 4.75
N PRO A 87 -3.50 17.66 3.48
CA PRO A 87 -2.43 18.62 3.16
C PRO A 87 -2.87 20.06 3.44
N GLY A 88 -1.88 20.89 3.71
CA GLY A 88 -2.09 22.31 3.89
C GLY A 88 -2.26 22.74 5.35
N TYR A 89 -2.01 24.01 5.60
CA TYR A 89 -2.11 24.60 6.94
C TYR A 89 -3.57 24.80 7.32
N ASN A 90 -3.97 24.27 8.46
CA ASN A 90 -5.34 24.36 8.98
C ASN A 90 -6.42 23.73 8.07
N ALA A 91 -6.06 22.92 7.10
CA ALA A 91 -7.03 22.29 6.20
C ALA A 91 -8.02 21.41 6.96
N ILE A 92 -7.58 20.77 8.03
CA ILE A 92 -8.42 19.88 8.83
C ILE A 92 -9.59 20.60 9.49
N LYS A 93 -9.49 21.92 9.70
CA LYS A 93 -10.56 22.73 10.29
C LYS A 93 -11.76 22.86 9.35
N PHE A 94 -11.55 22.71 8.06
CA PHE A 94 -12.61 22.81 7.05
C PHE A 94 -13.28 21.47 6.74
N ILE A 95 -12.82 20.40 7.37
CA ILE A 95 -13.38 19.07 7.18
C ILE A 95 -14.22 18.70 8.39
N ASN A 96 -15.46 18.31 8.16
CA ASN A 96 -16.36 17.85 9.20
C ASN A 96 -16.58 16.34 9.10
N GLU A 97 -17.05 15.73 10.17
CA GLU A 97 -17.41 14.31 10.15
C GLU A 97 -18.54 14.09 9.14
N HIS A 98 -18.51 12.94 8.47
CA HIS A 98 -19.47 12.55 7.44
C HIS A 98 -19.41 13.37 6.15
N ASP A 99 -18.38 14.19 5.97
CA ASP A 99 -18.15 14.89 4.69
C ASP A 99 -17.68 13.87 3.63
N GLU A 100 -18.11 14.10 2.39
CA GLU A 100 -17.64 13.29 1.27
C GLU A 100 -16.34 13.88 0.73
N VAL A 101 -15.32 13.02 0.58
CA VAL A 101 -14.00 13.43 0.09
C VAL A 101 -13.52 12.49 -1.00
N ILE A 102 -12.53 12.96 -1.75
CA ILE A 102 -11.88 12.15 -2.78
C ILE A 102 -10.48 11.79 -2.28
N ILE A 103 -10.16 10.50 -2.30
CA ILE A 103 -8.88 9.96 -1.86
C ILE A 103 -8.07 9.50 -3.06
N GLU A 104 -6.79 9.84 -3.07
CA GLU A 104 -5.86 9.35 -4.09
C GLU A 104 -4.59 8.82 -3.42
N ALA A 105 -3.86 7.95 -4.11
CA ALA A 105 -2.60 7.43 -3.59
C ALA A 105 -1.49 8.48 -3.72
N ILE A 106 -0.76 8.72 -2.63
CA ILE A 106 0.39 9.62 -2.64
C ILE A 106 1.51 8.97 -3.46
N GLY A 107 1.94 9.64 -4.52
CA GLY A 107 2.95 9.09 -5.42
C GLY A 107 2.42 8.06 -6.42
N GLY A 108 1.10 7.95 -6.59
CA GLY A 108 0.48 7.03 -7.54
C GLY A 108 0.48 5.58 -7.08
N LYS A 109 0.32 4.66 -8.03
CA LYS A 109 0.15 3.22 -7.73
C LYS A 109 1.36 2.58 -7.06
N GLN A 110 2.55 3.09 -7.29
CA GLN A 110 3.78 2.58 -6.69
C GLN A 110 4.28 3.45 -5.54
N GLY A 111 3.46 4.40 -5.11
CA GLY A 111 3.81 5.29 -4.03
C GLY A 111 3.96 4.59 -2.69
N ARG A 112 4.68 5.25 -1.80
CA ARG A 112 4.91 4.79 -0.43
C ARG A 112 4.35 5.81 0.55
N SER A 113 4.48 5.52 1.83
CA SER A 113 4.10 6.48 2.87
C SER A 113 4.79 7.82 2.65
N LYS A 114 4.06 8.91 2.85
CA LYS A 114 4.58 10.24 2.63
C LYS A 114 5.61 10.62 3.70
N GLY A 115 6.85 10.85 3.27
CA GLY A 115 7.90 11.39 4.12
C GLY A 115 8.00 10.76 5.50
N ASP A 116 7.84 11.58 6.53
CA ASP A 116 7.96 11.19 7.93
C ASP A 116 6.65 10.73 8.58
N ILE A 117 5.58 10.62 7.81
CA ILE A 117 4.27 10.18 8.33
C ILE A 117 4.19 8.65 8.29
N PRO A 118 4.08 7.99 9.45
CA PRO A 118 4.08 6.52 9.48
C PRO A 118 2.79 5.92 8.94
N GLY A 119 2.93 5.01 7.97
CA GLY A 119 1.81 4.21 7.47
C GLY A 119 0.78 4.91 6.60
N ILE A 120 0.98 6.17 6.25
CA ILE A 120 0.01 6.95 5.49
C ILE A 120 0.44 7.05 4.02
N ARG A 121 -0.31 6.41 3.14
CA ARG A 121 -0.08 6.42 1.69
C ARG A 121 -1.14 7.20 0.91
N TRP A 122 -2.18 7.67 1.54
CA TRP A 122 -3.40 8.16 0.87
C TRP A 122 -3.75 9.61 1.17
#